data_2bc736e3bc6867487ae396f3675f46d6
#
_entry.id   2bc736e3bc6867487ae396f3675f46d6
#
_cell.length_a   1.000
_cell.length_b   1.000
_cell.length_c   1.000
_cell.angle_alpha   90.00
_cell.angle_beta   90.00
_cell.angle_gamma   90.00
#
_symmetry.space_group_name_H-M   'P 1'
#
loop_
_entity.id
_entity.type
_entity.pdbx_description
1 polymer ?
#
loop_
_entity_poly.entity_id
_entity_poly.type
_entity_poly.pdbx_seq_one_letter_code
_entity_poly.pdbx_strand_id
1 'polypeptide(L)'
;MTAQQTPSGTMRQVVVSAERIDVVGADVPRPGVGEVLVRSVLAGVCGSDTHAAAGLHPWISLPYVPGHEVVGVVSEVGAGVPSLEPGRRVTVEPSLPCWNCKQCLRGQQNICENLGFLGCGDPQGAMADYFTVDARRVHVVPDELDDRAAALIEPLSTPVHALRLADGVSGRTVAILGAGSIGLLLLRAALSQGPKRVVVTAPRAERRELALALGADAAVDAYADDAVEQVRAALGESADVVFDCVASEATTRQAIGMADKGGTVVVVGVPSGEIQLPLQLVQDRQIRIQGSATYLPEDVADSIELLTSGVVRPGDFVTSVVPMEGVAEAFEQAASPQHIKVLIAIDGPADPDRAG
;
A
#
# COMPACT_ATOMS: atom_id res chain seq x y z
N MET A 1 35.12 14.60 -1.35
CA MET A 1 33.88 14.71 -0.58
C MET A 1 33.37 16.12 -0.73
N THR A 2 32.54 16.37 -1.73
CA THR A 2 31.86 17.65 -1.90
C THR A 2 30.76 17.71 -0.86
N ALA A 3 30.83 18.70 0.04
CA ALA A 3 29.72 18.98 0.97
C ALA A 3 28.48 19.25 0.10
N GLN A 4 27.49 18.35 0.17
CA GLN A 4 26.19 18.60 -0.43
C GLN A 4 25.60 19.81 0.31
N GLN A 5 25.39 20.89 -0.43
CA GLN A 5 24.76 22.08 0.13
C GLN A 5 23.32 21.73 0.56
N THR A 6 22.99 22.03 1.79
CA THR A 6 21.61 21.91 2.28
C THR A 6 20.67 22.66 1.33
N PRO A 7 19.65 22.02 0.76
CA PRO A 7 18.72 22.68 -0.13
C PRO A 7 18.01 23.82 0.63
N SER A 8 18.00 25.00 0.04
CA SER A 8 17.34 26.17 0.61
C SER A 8 16.56 26.88 -0.50
N GLY A 9 15.39 27.41 -0.16
CA GLY A 9 14.54 28.11 -1.10
C GLY A 9 13.19 27.44 -1.27
N THR A 10 12.62 27.56 -2.47
CA THR A 10 11.30 26.97 -2.82
C THR A 10 11.48 25.60 -3.45
N MET A 11 10.51 24.73 -3.18
CA MET A 11 10.35 23.39 -3.77
C MET A 11 8.98 23.29 -4.44
N ARG A 12 8.78 22.24 -5.24
CA ARG A 12 7.47 21.86 -5.78
C ARG A 12 6.81 20.87 -4.86
N GLN A 13 5.50 20.96 -4.72
CA GLN A 13 4.66 19.94 -4.10
C GLN A 13 3.31 19.82 -4.80
N VAL A 14 2.74 18.64 -4.77
CA VAL A 14 1.35 18.40 -5.23
C VAL A 14 0.38 18.82 -4.13
N VAL A 15 -0.69 19.51 -4.52
CA VAL A 15 -1.83 19.78 -3.65
C VAL A 15 -3.09 19.27 -4.32
N VAL A 16 -3.86 18.47 -3.61
CA VAL A 16 -5.19 18.01 -4.01
C VAL A 16 -6.22 18.89 -3.31
N SER A 17 -7.04 19.57 -4.10
CA SER A 17 -8.16 20.39 -3.62
C SER A 17 -9.49 19.87 -4.16
N ALA A 18 -10.60 20.43 -3.72
CA ALA A 18 -11.92 20.08 -4.24
C ALA A 18 -12.11 20.43 -5.72
N GLU A 19 -11.31 21.34 -6.24
CA GLU A 19 -11.45 21.88 -7.60
C GLU A 19 -10.44 21.27 -8.56
N ARG A 20 -9.22 20.95 -8.08
CA ARG A 20 -8.10 20.55 -8.95
C ARG A 20 -6.96 19.88 -8.19
N ILE A 21 -6.09 19.24 -8.94
CA ILE A 21 -4.83 18.66 -8.48
C ILE A 21 -3.71 19.42 -9.17
N ASP A 22 -2.89 20.14 -8.42
CA ASP A 22 -1.86 21.03 -8.95
C ASP A 22 -0.50 20.78 -8.33
N VAL A 23 0.52 21.21 -9.07
CA VAL A 23 1.88 21.40 -8.55
C VAL A 23 2.03 22.87 -8.14
N VAL A 24 2.35 23.10 -6.87
CA VAL A 24 2.51 24.44 -6.29
C VAL A 24 3.89 24.62 -5.67
N GLY A 25 4.32 25.86 -5.50
CA GLY A 25 5.55 26.20 -4.77
C GLY A 25 5.32 26.15 -3.26
N ALA A 26 6.33 25.64 -2.53
CA ALA A 26 6.37 25.64 -1.05
C ALA A 26 7.81 25.87 -0.58
N ASP A 27 7.99 26.19 0.69
CA ASP A 27 9.33 26.28 1.28
C ASP A 27 9.90 24.88 1.54
N VAL A 28 11.21 24.70 1.30
CA VAL A 28 11.89 23.44 1.66
C VAL A 28 11.89 23.29 3.17
N PRO A 29 11.30 22.18 3.72
CA PRO A 29 11.26 21.97 5.16
C PRO A 29 12.65 21.68 5.74
N ARG A 30 12.80 21.86 7.04
CA ARG A 30 14.05 21.57 7.77
C ARG A 30 13.83 20.40 8.71
N PRO A 31 14.73 19.40 8.75
CA PRO A 31 14.58 18.29 9.67
C PRO A 31 14.82 18.75 11.11
N GLY A 32 13.89 18.41 11.97
CA GLY A 32 14.00 18.60 13.42
C GLY A 32 14.90 17.56 14.08
N VAL A 33 14.93 17.55 15.41
CA VAL A 33 15.66 16.54 16.18
C VAL A 33 15.00 15.17 15.97
N GLY A 34 15.78 14.19 15.56
CA GLY A 34 15.30 12.82 15.28
C GLY A 34 14.68 12.64 13.88
N GLU A 35 14.65 13.68 13.05
CA GLU A 35 14.11 13.63 11.70
C GLU A 35 15.19 13.63 10.63
N VAL A 36 14.81 13.25 9.43
CA VAL A 36 15.61 13.41 8.20
C VAL A 36 14.82 14.17 7.16
N LEU A 37 15.53 14.92 6.31
CA LEU A 37 15.01 15.50 5.07
C LEU A 37 15.24 14.49 3.95
N VAL A 38 14.18 14.07 3.29
CA VAL A 38 14.21 13.16 2.16
C VAL A 38 13.88 13.93 0.88
N ARG A 39 14.70 13.75 -0.15
CA ARG A 39 14.40 14.16 -1.52
C ARG A 39 13.65 13.02 -2.21
N SER A 40 12.44 13.27 -2.65
CA SER A 40 11.63 12.27 -3.36
C SER A 40 12.20 12.00 -4.76
N VAL A 41 12.14 10.75 -5.18
CA VAL A 41 12.53 10.30 -6.54
C VAL A 41 11.29 9.81 -7.29
N LEU A 42 10.59 8.83 -6.76
CA LEU A 42 9.31 8.33 -7.28
C LEU A 42 8.29 8.27 -6.15
N ALA A 43 7.04 8.62 -6.45
CA ALA A 43 5.92 8.45 -5.53
C ALA A 43 4.77 7.70 -6.21
N GLY A 44 4.21 6.69 -5.54
CA GLY A 44 3.05 5.94 -6.03
C GLY A 44 1.74 6.69 -5.78
N VAL A 45 0.79 6.57 -6.72
CA VAL A 45 -0.59 6.99 -6.50
C VAL A 45 -1.36 5.80 -5.91
N CYS A 46 -1.88 5.98 -4.69
CA CYS A 46 -2.67 4.99 -3.99
C CYS A 46 -4.17 5.13 -4.30
N GLY A 47 -4.94 4.06 -4.08
CA GLY A 47 -6.41 4.12 -4.14
C GLY A 47 -7.00 5.10 -3.12
N SER A 48 -6.35 5.29 -1.96
CA SER A 48 -6.74 6.29 -0.97
C SER A 48 -6.65 7.72 -1.51
N ASP A 49 -5.63 8.03 -2.34
CA ASP A 49 -5.46 9.34 -2.96
C ASP A 49 -6.60 9.63 -3.96
N THR A 50 -6.95 8.64 -4.80
CA THR A 50 -8.06 8.80 -5.75
C THR A 50 -9.41 8.92 -5.05
N HIS A 51 -9.63 8.20 -3.94
CA HIS A 51 -10.83 8.34 -3.11
C HIS A 51 -10.88 9.71 -2.40
N ALA A 52 -9.74 10.20 -1.90
CA ALA A 52 -9.66 11.52 -1.27
C ALA A 52 -9.92 12.65 -2.28
N ALA A 53 -9.34 12.56 -3.48
CA ALA A 53 -9.59 13.52 -4.55
C ALA A 53 -11.07 13.56 -4.98
N ALA A 54 -11.77 12.42 -4.91
CA ALA A 54 -13.21 12.31 -5.15
C ALA A 54 -14.08 12.74 -3.93
N GLY A 55 -13.47 13.14 -2.79
CA GLY A 55 -14.19 13.49 -1.57
C GLY A 55 -14.85 12.30 -0.85
N LEU A 56 -14.40 11.08 -1.14
CA LEU A 56 -14.98 9.82 -0.63
C LEU A 56 -14.16 9.19 0.50
N HIS A 57 -12.98 9.72 0.81
CA HIS A 57 -12.13 9.15 1.87
C HIS A 57 -12.62 9.60 3.25
N PRO A 58 -12.84 8.67 4.21
CA PRO A 58 -13.49 8.98 5.49
C PRO A 58 -12.64 9.88 6.42
N TRP A 59 -11.32 9.91 6.22
CA TRP A 59 -10.40 10.60 7.15
C TRP A 59 -9.52 11.67 6.50
N ILE A 60 -9.54 11.81 5.16
CA ILE A 60 -8.74 12.83 4.46
C ILE A 60 -9.66 13.97 4.07
N SER A 61 -9.36 15.17 4.58
CA SER A 61 -10.07 16.40 4.23
C SER A 61 -9.29 17.17 3.17
N LEU A 62 -10.01 17.75 2.20
CA LEU A 62 -9.40 18.61 1.18
C LEU A 62 -9.29 20.07 1.71
N PRO A 63 -8.23 20.84 1.34
CA PRO A 63 -7.08 20.38 0.56
C PRO A 63 -6.05 19.61 1.39
N TYR A 64 -5.23 18.76 0.73
CA TYR A 64 -4.11 18.06 1.37
C TYR A 64 -2.93 17.89 0.41
N VAL A 65 -1.75 17.57 0.97
CA VAL A 65 -0.53 17.21 0.22
C VAL A 65 -0.43 15.68 0.19
N PRO A 66 -0.56 15.02 -0.99
CA PRO A 66 -0.55 13.57 -1.11
C PRO A 66 0.86 12.98 -1.11
N GLY A 67 0.91 11.65 -1.09
CA GLY A 67 2.12 10.86 -1.27
C GLY A 67 2.59 10.18 0.01
N HIS A 68 2.44 8.87 0.04
CA HIS A 68 2.85 8.00 1.13
C HIS A 68 3.58 6.74 0.63
N GLU A 69 3.47 6.41 -0.65
CA GLU A 69 4.24 5.36 -1.31
C GLU A 69 5.45 6.02 -1.99
N VAL A 70 6.63 6.00 -1.39
CA VAL A 70 7.77 6.80 -1.90
C VAL A 70 9.08 6.04 -1.84
N VAL A 71 9.91 6.26 -2.85
CA VAL A 71 11.35 6.07 -2.79
C VAL A 71 12.04 7.41 -2.94
N GLY A 72 13.03 7.67 -2.11
CA GLY A 72 13.77 8.91 -2.09
C GLY A 72 15.22 8.74 -1.64
N VAL A 73 15.90 9.85 -1.49
CA VAL A 73 17.31 9.90 -1.05
C VAL A 73 17.39 10.84 0.15
N VAL A 74 18.04 10.39 1.23
CA VAL A 74 18.32 11.24 2.38
C VAL A 74 19.15 12.44 1.92
N SER A 75 18.64 13.65 2.11
CA SER A 75 19.30 14.91 1.73
C SER A 75 20.01 15.56 2.92
N GLU A 76 19.35 15.56 4.09
CA GLU A 76 19.89 16.14 5.32
C GLU A 76 19.44 15.28 6.52
N VAL A 77 20.28 15.24 7.54
CA VAL A 77 20.00 14.49 8.78
C VAL A 77 19.94 15.46 9.94
N GLY A 78 18.83 15.43 10.68
CA GLY A 78 18.65 16.22 11.89
C GLY A 78 19.48 15.71 13.06
N ALA A 79 19.59 16.52 14.10
CA ALA A 79 20.32 16.15 15.30
C ALA A 79 19.75 14.87 15.95
N GLY A 80 20.61 13.99 16.46
CA GLY A 80 20.19 12.78 17.17
C GLY A 80 19.85 11.58 16.29
N VAL A 81 20.18 11.60 15.00
CA VAL A 81 19.99 10.47 14.06
C VAL A 81 21.37 9.88 13.67
N PRO A 82 21.86 8.84 14.38
CA PRO A 82 23.19 8.28 14.11
C PRO A 82 23.23 7.24 12.98
N SER A 83 22.07 6.72 12.53
CA SER A 83 21.97 5.54 11.68
C SER A 83 21.78 5.83 10.20
N LEU A 84 21.56 7.08 9.83
CA LEU A 84 21.33 7.48 8.45
C LEU A 84 22.34 8.55 8.01
N GLU A 85 22.74 8.48 6.75
CA GLU A 85 23.67 9.44 6.14
C GLU A 85 23.05 10.03 4.86
N PRO A 86 23.38 11.29 4.52
CA PRO A 86 23.00 11.87 3.23
C PRO A 86 23.49 11.01 2.06
N GLY A 87 22.65 10.88 1.03
CA GLY A 87 22.94 10.05 -0.14
C GLY A 87 22.36 8.62 -0.04
N ARG A 88 21.88 8.17 1.13
CA ARG A 88 21.25 6.85 1.25
C ARG A 88 19.89 6.83 0.58
N ARG A 89 19.65 5.81 -0.24
CA ARG A 89 18.34 5.52 -0.85
C ARG A 89 17.41 4.90 0.18
N VAL A 90 16.20 5.44 0.28
CA VAL A 90 15.26 5.08 1.35
C VAL A 90 13.81 5.00 0.85
N THR A 91 13.02 4.22 1.53
CA THR A 91 11.56 4.31 1.58
C THR A 91 11.11 4.64 2.99
N VAL A 92 9.85 5.00 3.18
CA VAL A 92 9.34 5.39 4.49
C VAL A 92 8.06 4.64 4.85
N GLU A 93 7.87 4.36 6.13
CA GLU A 93 6.57 4.02 6.66
C GLU A 93 5.80 5.32 6.91
N PRO A 94 4.67 5.55 6.23
CA PRO A 94 3.93 6.80 6.35
C PRO A 94 3.20 6.97 7.67
N SER A 95 3.05 5.90 8.45
CA SER A 95 2.47 5.96 9.80
C SER A 95 3.34 6.78 10.75
N LEU A 96 2.77 7.83 11.36
CA LEU A 96 3.45 8.75 12.28
C LEU A 96 2.89 8.54 13.69
N PRO A 97 3.41 7.55 14.44
CA PRO A 97 2.89 7.21 15.76
C PRO A 97 3.37 8.21 16.84
N CYS A 98 2.60 8.36 17.92
CA CYS A 98 2.98 9.22 19.03
C CYS A 98 4.06 8.64 19.95
N TRP A 99 4.45 7.38 19.79
CA TRP A 99 5.47 6.61 20.53
C TRP A 99 5.23 6.43 22.04
N ASN A 100 4.14 6.95 22.61
CA ASN A 100 3.89 6.94 24.05
C ASN A 100 2.53 6.42 24.47
N CYS A 101 1.60 6.14 23.56
CA CYS A 101 0.30 5.54 23.90
C CYS A 101 0.43 4.03 24.17
N LYS A 102 -0.63 3.44 24.69
CA LYS A 102 -0.70 2.02 25.03
C LYS A 102 -0.30 1.12 23.85
N GLN A 103 -0.74 1.44 22.63
CA GLN A 103 -0.44 0.62 21.45
C GLN A 103 1.03 0.75 21.05
N CYS A 104 1.58 1.96 21.02
CA CYS A 104 2.99 2.20 20.74
C CYS A 104 3.90 1.44 21.72
N LEU A 105 3.58 1.47 23.03
CA LEU A 105 4.36 0.78 24.05
C LEU A 105 4.27 -0.76 23.98
N ARG A 106 3.29 -1.29 23.22
CA ARG A 106 3.14 -2.72 22.94
C ARG A 106 3.77 -3.15 21.61
N GLY A 107 4.43 -2.24 20.89
CA GLY A 107 4.98 -2.52 19.58
C GLY A 107 3.95 -2.50 18.44
N GLN A 108 2.75 -1.97 18.68
CA GLN A 108 1.66 -1.87 17.71
C GLN A 108 1.50 -0.42 17.22
N GLN A 109 2.58 0.15 16.67
CA GLN A 109 2.60 1.55 16.24
C GLN A 109 1.61 1.84 15.10
N ASN A 110 1.32 0.85 14.28
CA ASN A 110 0.37 0.90 13.17
C ASN A 110 -1.07 1.23 13.61
N ILE A 111 -1.43 0.93 14.87
CA ILE A 111 -2.73 1.26 15.48
C ILE A 111 -2.59 2.22 16.65
N CYS A 112 -1.67 3.19 16.52
CA CYS A 112 -1.46 4.24 17.50
C CYS A 112 -2.76 5.04 17.76
N GLU A 113 -3.04 5.36 19.04
CA GLU A 113 -4.23 6.12 19.42
C GLU A 113 -4.23 7.57 18.87
N ASN A 114 -3.04 8.11 18.55
CA ASN A 114 -2.86 9.44 17.96
C ASN A 114 -2.04 9.32 16.67
N LEU A 115 -2.48 8.46 15.76
CA LEU A 115 -1.78 8.18 14.52
C LEU A 115 -1.91 9.35 13.55
N GLY A 116 -0.78 9.98 13.20
CA GLY A 116 -0.64 10.79 12.00
C GLY A 116 -0.28 9.92 10.79
N PHE A 117 -0.41 10.46 9.59
CA PHE A 117 -0.10 9.71 8.37
C PHE A 117 0.43 10.66 7.30
N LEU A 118 1.69 10.48 6.92
CA LEU A 118 2.35 11.27 5.87
C LEU A 118 1.54 11.14 4.56
N GLY A 119 1.23 12.28 3.94
CA GLY A 119 0.47 12.29 2.69
C GLY A 119 -1.01 11.96 2.80
N CYS A 120 -1.56 11.85 4.03
CA CYS A 120 -2.97 11.57 4.29
C CYS A 120 -3.47 12.39 5.49
N GLY A 121 -3.45 13.71 5.37
CA GLY A 121 -3.91 14.62 6.44
C GLY A 121 -2.81 15.21 7.30
N ASP A 122 -1.57 14.76 7.18
CA ASP A 122 -0.39 15.49 7.67
C ASP A 122 -0.15 16.72 6.79
N PRO A 123 0.44 17.81 7.32
CA PRO A 123 0.80 18.98 6.53
C PRO A 123 1.75 18.71 5.37
N GLN A 124 2.47 17.59 5.41
CA GLN A 124 3.40 17.15 4.37
C GLN A 124 2.95 15.85 3.70
N GLY A 125 3.44 15.65 2.48
CA GLY A 125 3.33 14.41 1.71
C GLY A 125 4.53 14.24 0.80
N ALA A 126 4.80 13.02 0.38
CA ALA A 126 5.98 12.70 -0.41
C ALA A 126 5.82 12.97 -1.92
N MET A 127 4.63 13.38 -2.40
CA MET A 127 4.49 13.95 -3.75
C MET A 127 4.98 15.41 -3.76
N ALA A 128 6.21 15.59 -3.31
CA ALA A 128 6.93 16.86 -3.19
C ALA A 128 8.42 16.64 -3.47
N ASP A 129 9.16 17.70 -3.86
CA ASP A 129 10.60 17.58 -4.06
C ASP A 129 11.31 17.13 -2.78
N TYR A 130 10.83 17.61 -1.62
CA TYR A 130 11.37 17.27 -0.29
C TYR A 130 10.25 17.14 0.75
N PHE A 131 10.48 16.29 1.76
CA PHE A 131 9.67 16.19 2.95
C PHE A 131 10.54 15.78 4.14
N THR A 132 10.09 16.05 5.37
CA THR A 132 10.74 15.58 6.59
C THR A 132 9.97 14.42 7.20
N VAL A 133 10.68 13.50 7.84
CA VAL A 133 10.07 12.36 8.52
C VAL A 133 10.95 11.91 9.69
N ASP A 134 10.33 11.36 10.73
CA ASP A 134 11.02 10.68 11.84
C ASP A 134 11.94 9.57 11.29
N ALA A 135 13.22 9.63 11.64
CA ALA A 135 14.22 8.67 11.17
C ALA A 135 13.89 7.21 11.52
N ARG A 136 13.08 6.97 12.56
CA ARG A 136 12.59 5.63 12.95
C ARG A 136 11.60 5.04 11.95
N ARG A 137 11.07 5.85 11.04
CA ARG A 137 10.13 5.43 9.98
C ARG A 137 10.82 5.22 8.63
N VAL A 138 12.15 5.35 8.60
CA VAL A 138 12.94 5.28 7.37
C VAL A 138 13.61 3.91 7.23
N HIS A 139 13.43 3.30 6.08
CA HIS A 139 14.06 2.03 5.71
C HIS A 139 15.03 2.24 4.55
N VAL A 140 16.24 1.73 4.70
CA VAL A 140 17.24 1.76 3.63
C VAL A 140 16.83 0.78 2.54
N VAL A 141 16.78 1.27 1.31
CA VAL A 141 16.50 0.43 0.13
C VAL A 141 17.81 -0.27 -0.30
N PRO A 142 17.80 -1.60 -0.45
CA PRO A 142 18.94 -2.34 -1.01
C PRO A 142 19.32 -1.86 -2.41
N ASP A 143 20.62 -1.89 -2.72
CA ASP A 143 21.14 -1.41 -3.99
C ASP A 143 20.66 -2.27 -5.19
N GLU A 144 20.29 -3.54 -4.94
CA GLU A 144 19.77 -4.49 -5.93
C GLU A 144 18.37 -4.14 -6.44
N LEU A 145 17.61 -3.35 -5.68
CA LEU A 145 16.27 -2.91 -6.09
C LEU A 145 16.38 -1.60 -6.88
N ASP A 146 15.80 -1.55 -8.07
CA ASP A 146 15.60 -0.30 -8.79
C ASP A 146 14.52 0.58 -8.10
N ASP A 147 14.38 1.82 -8.55
CA ASP A 147 13.42 2.75 -7.92
C ASP A 147 11.96 2.34 -8.13
N ARG A 148 11.63 1.61 -9.20
CA ARG A 148 10.28 1.10 -9.43
C ARG A 148 9.95 -0.03 -8.45
N ALA A 149 10.91 -0.93 -8.20
CA ALA A 149 10.77 -1.97 -7.19
C ALA A 149 10.67 -1.34 -5.79
N ALA A 150 11.53 -0.37 -5.49
CA ALA A 150 11.54 0.32 -4.21
C ALA A 150 10.22 1.06 -3.91
N ALA A 151 9.58 1.65 -4.94
CA ALA A 151 8.26 2.28 -4.81
C ALA A 151 7.12 1.30 -4.52
N LEU A 152 7.33 -0.01 -4.68
CA LEU A 152 6.36 -1.05 -4.31
C LEU A 152 6.52 -1.55 -2.87
N ILE A 153 7.58 -1.17 -2.15
CA ILE A 153 7.81 -1.66 -0.77
C ILE A 153 6.64 -1.26 0.13
N GLU A 154 6.24 0.01 0.09
CA GLU A 154 5.13 0.51 0.92
C GLU A 154 3.82 -0.21 0.61
N PRO A 155 3.28 -0.21 -0.63
CA PRO A 155 2.01 -0.85 -0.92
C PRO A 155 2.03 -2.38 -0.74
N LEU A 156 3.20 -3.04 -0.83
CA LEU A 156 3.35 -4.47 -0.56
C LEU A 156 3.29 -4.78 0.95
N SER A 157 3.69 -3.83 1.80
CA SER A 157 3.70 -4.04 3.26
C SER A 157 2.29 -4.25 3.84
N THR A 158 1.26 -3.66 3.22
CA THR A 158 -0.14 -3.90 3.60
C THR A 158 -0.58 -5.36 3.40
N PRO A 159 -0.39 -6.00 2.23
CA PRO A 159 -0.66 -7.43 2.06
C PRO A 159 0.16 -8.34 2.97
N VAL A 160 1.45 -8.02 3.17
CA VAL A 160 2.32 -8.80 4.06
C VAL A 160 1.79 -8.79 5.49
N HIS A 161 1.38 -7.62 5.99
CA HIS A 161 0.72 -7.49 7.29
C HIS A 161 -0.57 -8.31 7.38
N ALA A 162 -1.40 -8.25 6.34
CA ALA A 162 -2.65 -9.03 6.29
C ALA A 162 -2.39 -10.55 6.37
N LEU A 163 -1.36 -11.04 5.67
CA LEU A 163 -0.93 -12.44 5.75
C LEU A 163 -0.45 -12.81 7.16
N ARG A 164 0.29 -11.94 7.84
CA ARG A 164 0.74 -12.12 9.22
C ARG A 164 -0.45 -12.21 10.19
N LEU A 165 -1.45 -11.34 10.03
CA LEU A 165 -2.68 -11.36 10.84
C LEU A 165 -3.55 -12.61 10.60
N ALA A 166 -3.38 -13.28 9.46
CA ALA A 166 -4.01 -14.55 9.14
C ALA A 166 -3.25 -15.77 9.70
N ASP A 167 -2.13 -15.58 10.40
CA ASP A 167 -1.20 -16.63 10.84
C ASP A 167 -0.59 -17.39 9.64
N GLY A 168 -0.37 -16.70 8.50
CA GLY A 168 0.14 -17.27 7.26
C GLY A 168 -0.90 -18.10 6.48
N VAL A 169 -0.50 -18.59 5.31
CA VAL A 169 -1.38 -19.34 4.39
C VAL A 169 -0.79 -20.66 3.89
N SER A 170 0.35 -21.11 4.41
CA SER A 170 1.00 -22.35 3.99
C SER A 170 0.05 -23.56 4.11
N GLY A 171 -0.13 -24.30 3.00
CA GLY A 171 -1.01 -25.47 2.91
C GLY A 171 -2.51 -25.20 3.03
N ARG A 172 -2.93 -23.91 3.11
CA ARG A 172 -4.33 -23.49 3.32
C ARG A 172 -4.99 -23.11 2.00
N THR A 173 -6.31 -23.19 1.95
CA THR A 173 -7.11 -22.64 0.85
C THR A 173 -7.40 -21.17 1.09
N VAL A 174 -7.19 -20.35 0.05
CA VAL A 174 -7.24 -18.89 0.13
C VAL A 174 -8.19 -18.31 -0.92
N ALA A 175 -9.06 -17.41 -0.50
CA ALA A 175 -9.83 -16.56 -1.40
C ALA A 175 -9.40 -15.09 -1.23
N ILE A 176 -9.20 -14.38 -2.35
CA ILE A 176 -8.85 -12.96 -2.37
C ILE A 176 -9.95 -12.21 -3.12
N LEU A 177 -10.63 -11.32 -2.44
CA LEU A 177 -11.69 -10.51 -3.02
C LEU A 177 -11.11 -9.16 -3.46
N GLY A 178 -11.14 -8.92 -4.77
CA GLY A 178 -10.58 -7.75 -5.41
C GLY A 178 -9.20 -7.98 -6.03
N ALA A 179 -9.08 -7.73 -7.35
CA ALA A 179 -7.84 -7.77 -8.12
C ALA A 179 -7.32 -6.34 -8.43
N GLY A 180 -7.36 -5.45 -7.46
CA GLY A 180 -6.65 -4.17 -7.47
C GLY A 180 -5.16 -4.36 -7.14
N SER A 181 -4.40 -3.27 -7.01
CA SER A 181 -2.98 -3.33 -6.67
C SER A 181 -2.72 -4.15 -5.40
N ILE A 182 -3.46 -3.90 -4.34
CA ILE A 182 -3.32 -4.59 -3.05
C ILE A 182 -3.66 -6.09 -3.18
N GLY A 183 -4.79 -6.45 -3.81
CA GLY A 183 -5.17 -7.86 -3.96
C GLY A 183 -4.22 -8.66 -4.84
N LEU A 184 -3.65 -8.04 -5.88
CA LEU A 184 -2.66 -8.70 -6.75
C LEU A 184 -1.28 -8.82 -6.07
N LEU A 185 -0.84 -7.82 -5.29
CA LEU A 185 0.36 -7.91 -4.46
C LEU A 185 0.18 -8.98 -3.38
N LEU A 186 -1.01 -9.05 -2.76
CA LEU A 186 -1.35 -10.08 -1.78
C LEU A 186 -1.31 -11.47 -2.42
N LEU A 187 -1.83 -11.64 -3.64
CA LEU A 187 -1.74 -12.90 -4.38
C LEU A 187 -0.29 -13.37 -4.51
N ARG A 188 0.61 -12.48 -4.95
CA ARG A 188 2.04 -12.83 -5.10
C ARG A 188 2.71 -13.17 -3.77
N ALA A 189 2.46 -12.38 -2.73
CA ALA A 189 2.98 -12.63 -1.39
C ALA A 189 2.39 -13.93 -0.79
N ALA A 190 1.10 -14.21 -0.99
CA ALA A 190 0.47 -15.46 -0.53
C ALA A 190 1.07 -16.69 -1.21
N LEU A 191 1.28 -16.63 -2.53
CA LEU A 191 1.87 -17.75 -3.31
C LEU A 191 3.27 -18.12 -2.83
N SER A 192 4.07 -17.17 -2.34
CA SER A 192 5.40 -17.46 -1.80
C SER A 192 5.38 -18.31 -0.52
N GLN A 193 4.25 -18.32 0.19
CA GLN A 193 4.07 -19.13 1.40
C GLN A 193 3.57 -20.55 1.11
N GLY A 194 3.31 -20.93 -0.15
CA GLY A 194 2.87 -22.27 -0.53
C GLY A 194 1.46 -22.60 -0.05
N PRO A 195 0.42 -21.81 -0.39
CA PRO A 195 -0.96 -22.16 -0.12
C PRO A 195 -1.36 -23.42 -0.89
N LYS A 196 -2.41 -24.11 -0.44
CA LYS A 196 -2.97 -25.28 -1.13
C LYS A 196 -3.62 -24.87 -2.45
N ARG A 197 -4.40 -23.79 -2.44
CA ARG A 197 -5.02 -23.15 -3.60
C ARG A 197 -5.33 -21.70 -3.31
N VAL A 198 -5.28 -20.87 -4.35
CA VAL A 198 -5.68 -19.45 -4.29
C VAL A 198 -6.68 -19.13 -5.39
N VAL A 199 -7.84 -18.62 -5.02
CA VAL A 199 -8.86 -18.11 -5.94
C VAL A 199 -9.05 -16.61 -5.73
N VAL A 200 -9.09 -15.86 -6.84
CA VAL A 200 -9.27 -14.39 -6.81
C VAL A 200 -10.65 -14.05 -7.36
N THR A 201 -11.35 -13.09 -6.77
CA THR A 201 -12.57 -12.54 -7.37
C THR A 201 -12.37 -11.13 -7.89
N ALA A 202 -12.88 -10.82 -9.07
CA ALA A 202 -12.90 -9.47 -9.61
C ALA A 202 -14.06 -9.29 -10.61
N PRO A 203 -14.68 -8.10 -10.67
CA PRO A 203 -15.81 -7.87 -11.57
C PRO A 203 -15.39 -7.83 -13.05
N ARG A 204 -14.15 -7.42 -13.35
CA ARG A 204 -13.66 -7.21 -14.72
C ARG A 204 -12.85 -8.39 -15.23
N ALA A 205 -13.10 -8.81 -16.47
CA ALA A 205 -12.42 -9.95 -17.08
C ALA A 205 -10.91 -9.74 -17.15
N GLU A 206 -10.44 -8.54 -17.53
CA GLU A 206 -9.01 -8.22 -17.66
C GLU A 206 -8.28 -8.38 -16.31
N ARG A 207 -8.95 -8.05 -15.20
CA ARG A 207 -8.38 -8.23 -13.86
C ARG A 207 -8.35 -9.70 -13.44
N ARG A 208 -9.34 -10.49 -13.86
CA ARG A 208 -9.34 -11.94 -13.64
C ARG A 208 -8.24 -12.64 -14.44
N GLU A 209 -8.06 -12.26 -15.71
CA GLU A 209 -6.97 -12.76 -16.56
C GLU A 209 -5.60 -12.44 -15.97
N LEU A 210 -5.42 -11.22 -15.48
CA LEU A 210 -4.18 -10.82 -14.82
C LEU A 210 -3.92 -11.61 -13.53
N ALA A 211 -4.95 -11.86 -12.70
CA ALA A 211 -4.80 -12.69 -11.51
C ALA A 211 -4.36 -14.12 -11.87
N LEU A 212 -4.90 -14.70 -12.93
CA LEU A 212 -4.47 -16.00 -13.45
C LEU A 212 -3.02 -15.95 -13.96
N ALA A 213 -2.65 -14.92 -14.71
CA ALA A 213 -1.28 -14.73 -15.18
C ALA A 213 -0.26 -14.57 -14.04
N LEU A 214 -0.70 -14.01 -12.90
CA LEU A 214 0.10 -13.86 -11.69
C LEU A 214 0.10 -15.11 -10.79
N GLY A 215 -0.60 -16.18 -11.19
CA GLY A 215 -0.51 -17.50 -10.56
C GLY A 215 -1.71 -17.89 -9.69
N ALA A 216 -2.84 -17.21 -9.75
CA ALA A 216 -4.07 -17.69 -9.13
C ALA A 216 -4.53 -19.00 -9.79
N ASP A 217 -5.00 -19.98 -9.00
CA ASP A 217 -5.52 -21.26 -9.52
C ASP A 217 -6.83 -21.09 -10.29
N ALA A 218 -7.63 -20.09 -9.90
CA ALA A 218 -8.85 -19.68 -10.61
C ALA A 218 -9.18 -18.20 -10.32
N ALA A 219 -9.97 -17.62 -11.21
CA ALA A 219 -10.50 -16.28 -11.04
C ALA A 219 -11.99 -16.25 -11.36
N VAL A 220 -12.81 -15.72 -10.44
CA VAL A 220 -14.26 -15.75 -10.48
C VAL A 220 -14.82 -14.33 -10.66
N ASP A 221 -15.94 -14.22 -11.39
CA ASP A 221 -16.65 -12.95 -11.48
C ASP A 221 -17.29 -12.59 -10.13
N ALA A 222 -16.85 -11.47 -9.56
CA ALA A 222 -17.36 -11.00 -8.27
C ALA A 222 -18.86 -10.65 -8.27
N TYR A 223 -19.43 -10.41 -9.46
CA TYR A 223 -20.85 -10.07 -9.64
C TYR A 223 -21.73 -11.27 -10.06
N ALA A 224 -21.16 -12.47 -10.19
CA ALA A 224 -21.97 -13.66 -10.43
C ALA A 224 -22.85 -13.93 -9.21
N ASP A 225 -24.11 -14.26 -9.45
CA ASP A 225 -25.09 -14.56 -8.39
C ASP A 225 -24.64 -15.74 -7.50
N ASP A 226 -23.87 -16.67 -8.08
CA ASP A 226 -23.29 -17.86 -7.44
C ASP A 226 -21.77 -17.74 -7.22
N ALA A 227 -21.23 -16.51 -7.09
CA ALA A 227 -19.77 -16.29 -6.93
C ALA A 227 -19.18 -17.07 -5.74
N VAL A 228 -19.92 -17.18 -4.63
CA VAL A 228 -19.49 -17.94 -3.45
C VAL A 228 -19.32 -19.42 -3.76
N GLU A 229 -20.29 -20.01 -4.46
CA GLU A 229 -20.31 -21.41 -4.88
C GLU A 229 -19.21 -21.70 -5.89
N GLN A 230 -18.99 -20.79 -6.85
CA GLN A 230 -17.89 -20.90 -7.84
C GLN A 230 -16.52 -20.89 -7.16
N VAL A 231 -16.29 -19.98 -6.18
CA VAL A 231 -15.03 -19.94 -5.42
C VAL A 231 -14.82 -21.24 -4.65
N ARG A 232 -15.84 -21.74 -3.95
CA ARG A 232 -15.76 -23.03 -3.22
C ARG A 232 -15.48 -24.19 -4.16
N ALA A 233 -16.15 -24.24 -5.31
CA ALA A 233 -15.92 -25.28 -6.32
C ALA A 233 -14.48 -25.22 -6.87
N ALA A 234 -13.94 -24.03 -7.12
CA ALA A 234 -12.58 -23.84 -7.58
C ALA A 234 -11.52 -24.18 -6.52
N LEU A 235 -11.79 -23.89 -5.24
CA LEU A 235 -10.93 -24.31 -4.13
C LEU A 235 -11.05 -25.83 -3.85
N GLY A 236 -12.19 -26.45 -4.18
CA GLY A 236 -12.55 -27.82 -3.85
C GLY A 236 -13.14 -27.97 -2.44
N GLU A 237 -13.20 -26.88 -1.68
CA GLU A 237 -13.71 -26.78 -0.31
C GLU A 237 -14.02 -25.31 0.03
N SER A 238 -14.49 -25.02 1.24
CA SER A 238 -14.57 -23.65 1.76
C SER A 238 -13.17 -23.09 2.02
N ALA A 239 -13.02 -21.78 2.03
CA ALA A 239 -11.71 -21.12 2.21
C ALA A 239 -11.31 -21.11 3.69
N ASP A 240 -10.08 -21.56 4.00
CA ASP A 240 -9.48 -21.40 5.33
C ASP A 240 -9.26 -19.94 5.67
N VAL A 241 -8.84 -19.15 4.66
CA VAL A 241 -8.60 -17.70 4.79
C VAL A 241 -9.24 -16.97 3.62
N VAL A 242 -9.94 -15.88 3.93
CA VAL A 242 -10.49 -14.97 2.93
C VAL A 242 -9.93 -13.57 3.19
N PHE A 243 -9.32 -12.95 2.19
CA PHE A 243 -8.87 -11.56 2.25
C PHE A 243 -9.83 -10.69 1.47
N ASP A 244 -10.48 -9.74 2.13
CA ASP A 244 -11.35 -8.76 1.49
C ASP A 244 -10.58 -7.45 1.26
N CYS A 245 -10.04 -7.28 0.04
CA CYS A 245 -9.31 -6.09 -0.37
C CYS A 245 -10.22 -4.98 -0.92
N VAL A 246 -11.55 -5.15 -0.86
CA VAL A 246 -12.56 -4.19 -1.31
C VAL A 246 -13.31 -3.59 -0.13
N ALA A 247 -13.72 -4.45 0.81
CA ALA A 247 -14.46 -4.11 2.03
C ALA A 247 -15.78 -3.34 1.77
N SER A 248 -16.53 -3.78 0.77
CA SER A 248 -17.92 -3.37 0.57
C SER A 248 -18.87 -4.33 1.31
N GLU A 249 -20.13 -3.92 1.54
CA GLU A 249 -21.11 -4.83 2.14
C GLU A 249 -21.25 -6.13 1.34
N ALA A 250 -21.25 -6.07 0.01
CA ALA A 250 -21.35 -7.23 -0.85
C ALA A 250 -20.15 -8.16 -0.70
N THR A 251 -18.91 -7.63 -0.78
CA THR A 251 -17.70 -8.45 -0.69
C THR A 251 -17.52 -9.03 0.72
N THR A 252 -17.83 -8.28 1.76
CA THR A 252 -17.72 -8.80 3.13
C THR A 252 -18.76 -9.91 3.41
N ARG A 253 -19.98 -9.82 2.85
CA ARG A 253 -20.95 -10.91 2.88
C ARG A 253 -20.46 -12.14 2.13
N GLN A 254 -19.91 -11.95 0.92
CA GLN A 254 -19.30 -13.03 0.14
C GLN A 254 -18.15 -13.69 0.92
N ALA A 255 -17.26 -12.89 1.52
CA ALA A 255 -16.14 -13.38 2.32
C ALA A 255 -16.58 -14.30 3.46
N ILE A 256 -17.59 -13.88 4.24
CA ILE A 256 -18.18 -14.69 5.30
C ILE A 256 -18.84 -15.95 4.70
N GLY A 257 -19.51 -15.82 3.54
CA GLY A 257 -20.08 -16.94 2.80
C GLY A 257 -19.04 -17.97 2.37
N MET A 258 -17.88 -17.55 1.88
CA MET A 258 -16.79 -18.40 1.38
C MET A 258 -16.01 -19.09 2.49
N ALA A 259 -15.89 -18.46 3.66
CA ALA A 259 -15.08 -18.94 4.77
C ALA A 259 -15.55 -20.31 5.28
N ASP A 260 -14.59 -21.14 5.65
CA ASP A 260 -14.86 -22.43 6.29
C ASP A 260 -15.22 -22.25 7.78
N LYS A 261 -15.67 -23.33 8.43
CA LYS A 261 -15.84 -23.38 9.88
C LYS A 261 -14.48 -23.22 10.58
N GLY A 262 -14.39 -22.27 11.49
CA GLY A 262 -13.13 -21.89 12.12
C GLY A 262 -12.20 -21.07 11.23
N GLY A 263 -12.63 -20.72 10.00
CA GLY A 263 -11.86 -19.91 9.06
C GLY A 263 -11.71 -18.46 9.47
N THR A 264 -10.85 -17.74 8.74
CA THR A 264 -10.54 -16.34 9.01
C THR A 264 -10.91 -15.46 7.80
N VAL A 265 -11.62 -14.37 8.05
CA VAL A 265 -11.84 -13.28 7.10
C VAL A 265 -10.97 -12.10 7.53
N VAL A 266 -10.01 -11.69 6.71
CA VAL A 266 -9.17 -10.52 6.94
C VAL A 266 -9.70 -9.37 6.08
N VAL A 267 -10.14 -8.29 6.72
CA VAL A 267 -10.62 -7.08 6.06
C VAL A 267 -9.43 -6.16 5.84
N VAL A 268 -9.01 -6.01 4.58
CA VAL A 268 -7.83 -5.24 4.14
C VAL A 268 -8.26 -3.90 3.53
N GLY A 269 -9.36 -3.90 2.76
CA GLY A 269 -9.92 -2.67 2.19
C GLY A 269 -10.45 -1.74 3.28
N VAL A 270 -10.57 -0.45 2.94
CA VAL A 270 -11.15 0.58 3.82
C VAL A 270 -12.62 0.74 3.48
N PRO A 271 -13.56 0.36 4.39
CA PRO A 271 -14.97 0.55 4.14
C PRO A 271 -15.34 2.04 4.06
N SER A 272 -16.21 2.41 3.14
CA SER A 272 -16.72 3.79 3.01
C SER A 272 -17.78 4.17 4.05
N GLY A 273 -18.24 3.22 4.88
CA GLY A 273 -19.27 3.43 5.89
C GLY A 273 -19.58 2.16 6.68
N GLU A 274 -20.67 2.17 7.44
CA GLU A 274 -21.14 1.01 8.19
C GLU A 274 -21.58 -0.13 7.25
N ILE A 275 -21.25 -1.36 7.62
CA ILE A 275 -21.55 -2.58 6.85
C ILE A 275 -22.40 -3.51 7.71
N GLN A 276 -23.50 -4.04 7.13
CA GLN A 276 -24.32 -5.07 7.78
C GLN A 276 -23.74 -6.48 7.54
N LEU A 277 -23.51 -7.21 8.62
CA LEU A 277 -22.92 -8.55 8.58
C LEU A 277 -23.92 -9.63 9.00
N PRO A 278 -23.88 -10.83 8.39
CA PRO A 278 -24.65 -12.00 8.84
C PRO A 278 -24.01 -12.62 10.10
N LEU A 279 -24.14 -11.97 11.27
CA LEU A 279 -23.49 -12.38 12.51
C LEU A 279 -23.88 -13.80 12.96
N GLN A 280 -25.08 -14.27 12.59
CA GLN A 280 -25.48 -15.66 12.87
C GLN A 280 -24.54 -16.67 12.19
N LEU A 281 -24.05 -16.39 10.98
CA LEU A 281 -23.09 -17.27 10.31
C LEU A 281 -21.70 -17.19 10.94
N VAL A 282 -21.31 -16.00 11.38
CA VAL A 282 -20.03 -15.79 12.08
C VAL A 282 -20.01 -16.60 13.38
N GLN A 283 -21.08 -16.54 14.15
CA GLN A 283 -21.21 -17.29 15.42
C GLN A 283 -21.32 -18.80 15.18
N ASP A 284 -22.22 -19.25 14.29
CA ASP A 284 -22.46 -20.66 14.02
C ASP A 284 -21.24 -21.41 13.47
N ARG A 285 -20.47 -20.72 12.63
CA ARG A 285 -19.26 -21.29 12.00
C ARG A 285 -17.98 -20.98 12.72
N GLN A 286 -18.02 -20.23 13.83
CA GLN A 286 -16.83 -19.79 14.58
C GLN A 286 -15.81 -19.05 13.70
N ILE A 287 -16.29 -18.19 12.79
CA ILE A 287 -15.45 -17.42 11.88
C ILE A 287 -14.77 -16.28 12.65
N ARG A 288 -13.46 -16.13 12.45
CA ARG A 288 -12.70 -14.95 12.91
C ARG A 288 -12.81 -13.85 11.86
N ILE A 289 -13.25 -12.64 12.25
CA ILE A 289 -13.16 -11.44 11.43
C ILE A 289 -12.05 -10.59 11.99
N GLN A 290 -11.02 -10.33 11.18
CA GLN A 290 -9.80 -9.61 11.55
C GLN A 290 -9.65 -8.37 10.66
N GLY A 291 -9.63 -7.16 11.25
CA GLY A 291 -9.23 -5.96 10.54
C GLY A 291 -7.72 -5.90 10.34
N SER A 292 -7.27 -5.42 9.19
CA SER A 292 -5.86 -5.17 8.89
C SER A 292 -5.67 -3.66 8.71
N ALA A 293 -4.89 -3.04 9.58
CA ALA A 293 -4.65 -1.60 9.55
C ALA A 293 -3.17 -1.32 9.33
N THR A 294 -2.86 -0.65 8.23
CA THR A 294 -1.48 -0.32 7.85
C THR A 294 -0.53 -1.53 7.99
N TYR A 295 0.64 -1.39 8.60
CA TYR A 295 1.64 -2.47 8.79
C TYR A 295 2.69 -2.05 9.83
N LEU A 296 3.63 -2.94 10.13
CA LEU A 296 4.71 -2.78 11.09
C LEU A 296 6.08 -2.82 10.38
N PRO A 297 7.17 -2.38 11.03
CA PRO A 297 8.53 -2.41 10.44
C PRO A 297 8.96 -3.77 9.91
N GLU A 298 8.57 -4.85 10.58
CA GLU A 298 8.87 -6.22 10.12
C GLU A 298 8.16 -6.57 8.80
N ASP A 299 6.98 -6.01 8.54
CA ASP A 299 6.26 -6.23 7.27
C ASP A 299 6.96 -5.50 6.11
N VAL A 300 7.59 -4.35 6.39
CA VAL A 300 8.43 -3.64 5.42
C VAL A 300 9.68 -4.47 5.09
N ALA A 301 10.33 -5.05 6.09
CA ALA A 301 11.49 -5.91 5.88
C ALA A 301 11.14 -7.15 5.02
N ASP A 302 10.02 -7.81 5.33
CA ASP A 302 9.52 -8.96 4.54
C ASP A 302 9.17 -8.53 3.11
N SER A 303 8.63 -7.32 2.92
CA SER A 303 8.32 -6.77 1.58
C SER A 303 9.58 -6.51 0.75
N ILE A 304 10.64 -6.00 1.37
CA ILE A 304 11.94 -5.85 0.74
C ILE A 304 12.48 -7.22 0.30
N GLU A 305 12.37 -8.26 1.14
CA GLU A 305 12.80 -9.61 0.81
C GLU A 305 12.02 -10.18 -0.39
N LEU A 306 10.69 -10.01 -0.43
CA LEU A 306 9.85 -10.46 -1.55
C LEU A 306 10.21 -9.78 -2.87
N LEU A 307 10.60 -8.52 -2.84
CA LEU A 307 11.06 -7.78 -4.02
C LEU A 307 12.47 -8.20 -4.42
N THR A 308 13.40 -8.31 -3.48
CA THR A 308 14.80 -8.69 -3.74
C THR A 308 14.90 -10.13 -4.26
N SER A 309 14.07 -11.04 -3.74
CA SER A 309 14.00 -12.43 -4.23
C SER A 309 13.28 -12.58 -5.58
N GLY A 310 12.67 -11.52 -6.13
CA GLY A 310 11.94 -11.53 -7.39
C GLY A 310 10.59 -12.24 -7.34
N VAL A 311 10.06 -12.54 -6.16
CA VAL A 311 8.68 -13.02 -5.97
C VAL A 311 7.69 -11.97 -6.46
N VAL A 312 7.92 -10.70 -6.13
CA VAL A 312 7.19 -9.55 -6.67
C VAL A 312 8.11 -8.80 -7.64
N ARG A 313 7.68 -8.65 -8.89
CA ARG A 313 8.45 -7.97 -9.93
C ARG A 313 7.78 -6.65 -10.28
N PRO A 314 8.49 -5.53 -10.33
CA PRO A 314 7.89 -4.23 -10.64
C PRO A 314 7.19 -4.19 -12.00
N GLY A 315 7.70 -4.91 -13.00
CA GLY A 315 7.10 -5.00 -14.34
C GLY A 315 5.70 -5.61 -14.39
N ASP A 316 5.31 -6.37 -13.37
CA ASP A 316 3.98 -6.97 -13.28
C ASP A 316 2.94 -5.98 -12.69
N PHE A 317 3.39 -4.89 -12.06
CA PHE A 317 2.52 -3.98 -11.29
C PHE A 317 2.63 -2.53 -11.74
N VAL A 318 3.83 -2.00 -12.00
CA VAL A 318 4.02 -0.62 -12.42
C VAL A 318 3.64 -0.47 -13.89
N THR A 319 2.46 0.09 -14.14
CA THR A 319 1.89 0.21 -15.49
C THR A 319 2.06 1.58 -16.11
N SER A 320 2.44 2.58 -15.33
CA SER A 320 2.70 3.95 -15.83
C SER A 320 3.66 4.67 -14.90
N VAL A 321 4.49 5.55 -15.49
CA VAL A 321 5.30 6.54 -14.76
C VAL A 321 5.08 7.88 -15.44
N VAL A 322 4.57 8.86 -14.70
CA VAL A 322 4.20 10.19 -15.21
C VAL A 322 5.08 11.23 -14.53
N PRO A 323 5.60 12.24 -15.22
CA PRO A 323 6.32 13.32 -14.56
C PRO A 323 5.39 14.12 -13.62
N MET A 324 5.96 14.75 -12.59
CA MET A 324 5.19 15.47 -11.56
C MET A 324 4.26 16.54 -12.16
N GLU A 325 4.67 17.19 -13.24
CA GLU A 325 3.87 18.19 -13.97
C GLU A 325 2.57 17.59 -14.56
N GLY A 326 2.55 16.27 -14.80
CA GLY A 326 1.38 15.51 -15.27
C GLY A 326 0.57 14.87 -14.14
N VAL A 327 0.67 15.34 -12.90
CA VAL A 327 0.03 14.71 -11.73
C VAL A 327 -1.47 14.49 -11.88
N ALA A 328 -2.21 15.42 -12.50
CA ALA A 328 -3.65 15.24 -12.72
C ALA A 328 -3.94 14.02 -13.61
N GLU A 329 -3.17 13.83 -14.69
CA GLU A 329 -3.23 12.65 -15.54
C GLU A 329 -2.86 11.37 -14.75
N ALA A 330 -1.84 11.42 -13.88
CA ALA A 330 -1.46 10.28 -13.04
C ALA A 330 -2.61 9.82 -12.12
N PHE A 331 -3.38 10.75 -11.55
CA PHE A 331 -4.56 10.44 -10.74
C PHE A 331 -5.70 9.84 -11.57
N GLU A 332 -5.94 10.37 -12.78
CA GLU A 332 -6.92 9.81 -13.74
C GLU A 332 -6.54 8.38 -14.14
N GLN A 333 -5.26 8.16 -14.47
CA GLN A 333 -4.75 6.82 -14.78
C GLN A 333 -4.89 5.87 -13.60
N ALA A 334 -4.58 6.30 -12.38
CA ALA A 334 -4.69 5.48 -11.17
C ALA A 334 -6.15 5.11 -10.83
N ALA A 335 -7.10 5.99 -11.15
CA ALA A 335 -8.53 5.71 -11.03
C ALA A 335 -9.05 4.79 -12.16
N SER A 336 -8.29 4.66 -13.27
CA SER A 336 -8.66 3.85 -14.42
C SER A 336 -8.42 2.37 -14.18
N PRO A 337 -9.29 1.49 -14.67
CA PRO A 337 -9.11 0.05 -14.56
C PRO A 337 -7.94 -0.52 -15.37
N GLN A 338 -7.40 0.24 -16.33
CA GLN A 338 -6.30 -0.20 -17.18
C GLN A 338 -4.96 -0.21 -16.44
N HIS A 339 -4.84 0.57 -15.36
CA HIS A 339 -3.60 0.67 -14.59
C HIS A 339 -3.70 -0.06 -13.26
N ILE A 340 -2.56 -0.63 -12.80
CA ILE A 340 -2.44 -1.31 -11.51
C ILE A 340 -1.78 -0.37 -10.50
N LYS A 341 -0.56 0.08 -10.83
CA LYS A 341 0.19 1.08 -10.07
C LYS A 341 0.72 2.14 -11.03
N VAL A 342 0.40 3.38 -10.71
CA VAL A 342 0.90 4.57 -11.40
C VAL A 342 1.90 5.25 -10.48
N LEU A 343 3.07 5.57 -11.00
CA LEU A 343 4.11 6.30 -10.28
C LEU A 343 4.24 7.71 -10.84
N ILE A 344 4.61 8.64 -9.97
CA ILE A 344 4.94 10.03 -10.31
C ILE A 344 6.47 10.18 -10.16
N ALA A 345 7.13 10.55 -11.25
CA ALA A 345 8.54 10.92 -11.23
C ALA A 345 8.69 12.37 -10.73
N ILE A 346 9.28 12.51 -9.55
CA ILE A 346 9.45 13.80 -8.89
C ILE A 346 10.74 14.49 -9.40
N ASP A 347 11.83 13.74 -9.55
CA ASP A 347 13.18 14.23 -9.89
C ASP A 347 13.44 14.31 -11.42
N GLY A 348 12.41 14.63 -12.22
CA GLY A 348 12.47 14.63 -13.69
C GLY A 348 12.16 13.26 -14.30
N PRO A 349 12.21 13.12 -15.65
CA PRO A 349 11.95 11.84 -16.28
C PRO A 349 12.97 10.81 -15.76
N ALA A 350 12.44 9.67 -15.30
CA ALA A 350 13.27 8.55 -14.87
C ALA A 350 14.27 8.23 -15.99
N ASP A 351 15.56 8.46 -15.72
CA ASP A 351 16.66 8.12 -16.64
C ASP A 351 16.62 6.59 -16.82
N PRO A 352 16.30 6.08 -18.03
CA PRO A 352 16.26 4.63 -18.27
C PRO A 352 17.62 3.96 -18.08
N ASP A 353 18.73 4.74 -18.04
CA ASP A 353 20.10 4.24 -17.92
C ASP A 353 20.62 4.22 -16.45
N ARG A 354 19.82 4.62 -15.45
CA ARG A 354 20.19 4.45 -14.03
C ARG A 354 19.95 3.05 -13.48
N ALA A 355 19.53 2.08 -14.31
CA ALA A 355 19.49 0.67 -14.02
C ALA A 355 20.81 0.02 -14.46
N GLY A 356 21.86 0.18 -13.67
CA GLY A 356 23.16 -0.43 -13.86
C GLY A 356 23.70 -0.98 -12.56
#